data_7985cf018252c52114b8fddc8b5fa509
#
_entry.id   7985cf018252c52114b8fddc8b5fa509
#
_cell.length_a   1.000
_cell.length_b   1.000
_cell.length_c   1.000
_cell.angle_alpha   90.00
_cell.angle_beta   90.00
_cell.angle_gamma   90.00
#
_symmetry.space_group_name_H-M   'P 1'
#
loop_
_entity.id
_entity.type
_entity.pdbx_description
1 polymer ?
#
loop_
_entity_poly.entity_id
_entity_poly.type
_entity_poly.pdbx_seq_one_letter_code
_entity_poly.pdbx_strand_id
1 'polypeptide(L)'
;PGDRLELTVYWYAEATPEYGYNSFVHVAAGGPPVAQADKLNPAGRPTKEWTDAGYILDPYVIRLPEDLPAGEYTLTVGLYTCETLPVGECGNGDRLQVFDEQGTAVGDMVPLTTIQVR
;
A
#
# COMPACT_ATOMS: atom_id res chain seq x y z
N PRO A 1 -4.93 20.77 0.54
CA PRO A 1 -4.91 20.64 1.99
C PRO A 1 -6.30 20.41 2.55
N GLY A 2 -6.44 19.47 3.48
CA GLY A 2 -7.74 19.13 4.06
C GLY A 2 -8.65 18.33 3.15
N ASP A 3 -8.25 18.12 1.91
CA ASP A 3 -9.05 17.40 0.94
C ASP A 3 -8.97 15.88 1.15
N ARG A 4 -9.96 15.21 0.59
CA ARG A 4 -10.03 13.77 0.56
C ARG A 4 -9.51 13.28 -0.77
N LEU A 5 -8.51 12.38 -0.74
CA LEU A 5 -7.93 11.77 -1.91
C LEU A 5 -8.55 10.39 -2.10
N GLU A 6 -9.06 10.11 -3.29
CA GLU A 6 -9.60 8.80 -3.62
C GLU A 6 -8.66 8.10 -4.59
N LEU A 7 -8.32 6.84 -4.26
CA LEU A 7 -7.39 6.02 -5.03
C LEU A 7 -7.96 4.61 -5.13
N THR A 8 -7.90 4.03 -6.33
CA THR A 8 -8.23 2.61 -6.50
C THR A 8 -6.97 1.88 -6.96
N VAL A 9 -6.57 0.88 -6.19
CA VAL A 9 -5.45 0.00 -6.55
C VAL A 9 -6.03 -1.25 -7.19
N TYR A 10 -5.43 -1.68 -8.29
CA TYR A 10 -5.81 -2.91 -8.97
C TYR A 10 -4.75 -3.95 -8.69
N TRP A 11 -5.13 -4.99 -7.95
CA TRP A 11 -4.22 -6.10 -7.63
C TRP A 11 -4.43 -7.26 -8.61
N TYR A 12 -3.35 -7.92 -8.95
CA TYR A 12 -3.41 -9.15 -9.75
C TYR A 12 -2.52 -10.20 -9.08
N ALA A 13 -3.09 -11.36 -8.79
CA ALA A 13 -2.36 -12.46 -8.16
C ALA A 13 -2.04 -13.52 -9.21
N GLU A 14 -0.76 -13.67 -9.57
CA GLU A 14 -0.31 -14.74 -10.47
C GLU A 14 -0.40 -16.10 -9.78
N ALA A 15 -0.30 -16.10 -8.46
CA ALA A 15 -0.50 -17.27 -7.62
C ALA A 15 -1.17 -16.82 -6.33
N THR A 16 -1.91 -17.70 -5.69
CA THR A 16 -2.55 -17.38 -4.42
C THR A 16 -1.47 -17.11 -3.36
N PRO A 17 -1.51 -15.95 -2.68
CA PRO A 17 -0.55 -15.64 -1.64
C PRO A 17 -0.54 -16.67 -0.51
N GLU A 18 0.65 -16.99 -0.02
CA GLU A 18 0.83 -17.95 1.07
C GLU A 18 0.35 -17.41 2.41
N TYR A 19 0.54 -16.10 2.63
CA TYR A 19 0.18 -15.44 3.89
C TYR A 19 -0.96 -14.47 3.70
N GLY A 20 -1.63 -14.14 4.81
CA GLY A 20 -2.61 -13.05 4.84
C GLY A 20 -1.89 -11.72 4.91
N TYR A 21 -1.94 -10.95 3.83
CA TYR A 21 -1.31 -9.64 3.77
C TYR A 21 -2.30 -8.52 4.04
N ASN A 22 -1.79 -7.48 4.66
CA ASN A 22 -2.47 -6.20 4.81
C ASN A 22 -1.81 -5.22 3.86
N SER A 23 -2.53 -4.20 3.42
CA SER A 23 -1.99 -3.21 2.52
C SER A 23 -1.81 -1.86 3.20
N PHE A 24 -0.92 -1.04 2.65
CA PHE A 24 -0.77 0.34 3.07
C PHE A 24 -0.56 1.23 1.84
N VAL A 25 -1.05 2.45 1.93
CA VAL A 25 -0.78 3.51 0.96
C VAL A 25 -0.21 4.69 1.75
N HIS A 26 0.93 5.19 1.31
CA HIS A 26 1.59 6.35 1.93
C HIS A 26 1.60 7.51 0.97
N VAL A 27 1.44 8.71 1.52
CA VAL A 27 1.63 9.98 0.80
C VAL A 27 2.83 10.65 1.43
N ALA A 28 3.86 10.91 0.63
CA ALA A 28 5.11 11.47 1.16
C ALA A 28 5.83 12.34 0.12
N ALA A 29 6.70 13.20 0.61
CA ALA A 29 7.54 14.09 -0.21
C ALA A 29 9.01 13.82 0.05
N GLY A 30 9.43 12.53 -0.05
CA GLY A 30 10.82 12.14 0.13
C GLY A 30 11.24 11.89 1.58
N GLY A 31 10.32 12.01 2.52
CA GLY A 31 10.55 11.76 3.95
C GLY A 31 9.48 10.84 4.53
N PRO A 32 9.22 10.96 5.84
CA PRO A 32 8.14 10.18 6.46
C PRO A 32 6.78 10.48 5.81
N PRO A 33 5.84 9.54 5.83
CA PRO A 33 4.54 9.81 5.25
C PRO A 33 3.80 10.93 5.99
N VAL A 34 3.16 11.80 5.22
CA VAL A 34 2.34 12.90 5.75
C VAL A 34 0.88 12.48 5.88
N ALA A 35 0.49 11.42 5.19
CA ALA A 35 -0.83 10.80 5.29
C ALA A 35 -0.69 9.33 4.89
N GLN A 36 -1.56 8.49 5.42
CA GLN A 36 -1.53 7.06 5.10
C GLN A 36 -2.89 6.43 5.29
N ALA A 37 -3.08 5.29 4.64
CA ALA A 37 -4.26 4.45 4.83
C ALA A 37 -3.81 3.00 4.81
N ASP A 38 -4.18 2.26 5.84
CA ASP A 38 -3.88 0.83 5.96
C ASP A 38 -5.17 0.03 5.89
N LYS A 39 -5.11 -1.17 5.30
CA LYS A 39 -6.24 -2.08 5.26
C LYS A 39 -5.82 -3.46 5.73
N LEU A 40 -6.58 -4.05 6.63
CA LEU A 40 -6.34 -5.39 7.12
C LEU A 40 -6.60 -6.43 6.04
N ASN A 41 -7.38 -6.30 5.11
CA ASN A 41 -7.58 -7.21 4.00
C ASN A 41 -7.82 -6.38 2.76
N PRO A 42 -6.83 -6.23 1.88
CA PRO A 42 -7.02 -5.45 0.66
C PRO A 42 -8.26 -5.90 -0.10
N ALA A 43 -9.03 -4.96 -0.60
CA ALA A 43 -10.31 -5.21 -1.26
C ALA A 43 -11.35 -5.92 -0.37
N GLY A 44 -11.14 -5.95 0.95
CA GLY A 44 -12.06 -6.58 1.90
C GLY A 44 -12.01 -8.11 1.92
N ARG A 45 -11.00 -8.72 1.29
CA ARG A 45 -10.86 -10.18 1.23
C ARG A 45 -9.46 -10.61 1.65
N PRO A 46 -9.34 -11.65 2.50
CA PRO A 46 -8.01 -12.18 2.83
C PRO A 46 -7.25 -12.56 1.56
N THR A 47 -5.97 -12.17 1.50
CA THR A 47 -5.16 -12.44 0.32
C THR A 47 -4.98 -13.93 0.07
N LYS A 48 -5.08 -14.76 1.11
CA LYS A 48 -5.04 -16.22 0.97
C LYS A 48 -6.19 -16.77 0.14
N GLU A 49 -7.25 -15.99 -0.05
CA GLU A 49 -8.42 -16.35 -0.86
C GLU A 49 -8.35 -15.80 -2.28
N TRP A 50 -7.31 -15.03 -2.59
CA TRP A 50 -7.16 -14.49 -3.93
C TRP A 50 -6.77 -15.59 -4.91
N THR A 51 -7.34 -15.51 -6.11
CA THR A 51 -7.04 -16.44 -7.20
C THR A 51 -6.54 -15.65 -8.41
N ASP A 52 -6.07 -16.35 -9.43
CA ASP A 52 -5.60 -15.72 -10.67
C ASP A 52 -6.76 -15.34 -11.63
N ALA A 53 -7.95 -15.15 -11.11
CA ALA A 53 -9.16 -14.92 -11.92
C ALA A 53 -9.35 -13.48 -12.38
N GLY A 54 -8.31 -12.65 -12.39
CA GLY A 54 -8.37 -11.29 -12.87
C GLY A 54 -7.94 -10.27 -11.82
N TYR A 55 -8.22 -9.00 -12.10
CA TYR A 55 -7.85 -7.91 -11.20
C TYR A 55 -8.82 -7.79 -10.03
N ILE A 56 -8.28 -7.42 -8.89
CA ILE A 56 -9.04 -7.18 -7.66
C ILE A 56 -8.99 -5.69 -7.39
N LEU A 57 -10.15 -5.03 -7.33
CA LEU A 57 -10.25 -3.59 -7.11
C LEU A 57 -10.22 -3.29 -5.63
N ASP A 58 -9.33 -2.38 -5.24
CA ASP A 58 -9.09 -2.04 -3.85
C ASP A 58 -9.14 -0.51 -3.67
N PRO A 59 -10.31 0.04 -3.29
CA PRO A 59 -10.45 1.49 -3.15
C PRO A 59 -9.92 1.98 -1.81
N TYR A 60 -9.30 3.15 -1.84
CA TYR A 60 -8.79 3.84 -0.65
C TYR A 60 -9.31 5.27 -0.61
N VAL A 61 -9.57 5.74 0.59
CA VAL A 61 -9.86 7.15 0.85
C VAL A 61 -8.83 7.63 1.86
N ILE A 62 -8.06 8.66 1.47
CA ILE A 62 -7.00 9.21 2.30
C ILE A 62 -7.30 10.67 2.56
N ARG A 63 -7.34 11.06 3.83
CA ARG A 63 -7.52 12.45 4.19
C ARG A 63 -6.17 13.14 4.30
N LEU A 64 -6.01 14.22 3.57
CA LEU A 64 -4.79 15.03 3.62
C LEU A 64 -4.91 16.04 4.76
N PRO A 65 -3.82 16.29 5.52
CA PRO A 65 -3.83 17.29 6.56
C PRO A 65 -4.18 18.68 6.01
N GLU A 66 -4.87 19.48 6.80
CA GLU A 66 -5.27 20.84 6.39
C GLU A 66 -4.07 21.77 6.24
N ASP A 67 -3.01 21.52 7.00
CA ASP A 67 -1.80 22.34 6.99
C ASP A 67 -0.70 21.79 6.07
N LEU A 68 -1.08 20.90 5.14
CA LEU A 68 -0.10 20.28 4.25
C LEU A 68 0.53 21.34 3.33
N PRO A 69 1.87 21.48 3.35
CA PRO A 69 2.56 22.45 2.49
C PRO A 69 2.30 22.20 1.01
N ALA A 70 2.26 23.27 0.23
CA ALA A 70 2.15 23.14 -1.23
C ALA A 70 3.38 22.42 -1.78
N GLY A 71 3.17 21.59 -2.81
CA GLY A 71 4.26 20.86 -3.45
C GLY A 71 3.81 19.55 -4.04
N GLU A 72 4.78 18.77 -4.49
CA GLU A 72 4.54 17.47 -5.08
C GLU A 72 4.72 16.36 -4.04
N TYR A 73 3.78 15.45 -4.01
CA TYR A 73 3.80 14.30 -3.11
C TYR A 73 3.65 13.01 -3.91
N THR A 74 4.35 11.97 -3.47
CA THR A 74 4.29 10.66 -4.12
C THR A 74 3.37 9.72 -3.32
N LEU A 75 2.52 8.98 -4.02
CA LEU A 75 1.72 7.91 -3.46
C LEU A 75 2.44 6.59 -3.69
N THR A 76 2.66 5.84 -2.62
CA THR A 76 3.27 4.50 -2.69
C THR A 76 2.34 3.49 -2.03
N VAL A 77 2.40 2.25 -2.50
CA VAL A 77 1.61 1.15 -1.95
C VAL A 77 2.53 -0.01 -1.60
N GLY A 78 2.17 -0.76 -0.58
CA GLY A 78 2.89 -1.96 -0.20
C GLY A 78 2.00 -2.94 0.54
N LEU A 79 2.57 -4.10 0.83
CA LEU A 79 1.91 -5.16 1.57
C LEU A 79 2.80 -5.59 2.73
N TYR A 80 2.16 -5.97 3.83
CA TYR A 80 2.88 -6.52 4.98
C TYR A 80 2.06 -7.63 5.62
N THR A 81 2.74 -8.52 6.33
CA THR A 81 2.07 -9.58 7.08
C THR A 81 2.65 -9.68 8.48
N CYS A 82 1.81 -10.10 9.43
CA CYS A 82 2.25 -10.44 10.78
C CYS A 82 2.41 -11.94 10.96
N GLU A 83 2.05 -12.75 9.98
CA GLU A 83 2.05 -14.20 10.11
C GLU A 83 3.46 -14.82 10.16
N THR A 84 4.47 -14.09 9.68
CA THR A 84 5.86 -14.54 9.72
C THR A 84 6.58 -14.11 11.00
N LEU A 85 5.90 -13.38 11.88
CA LEU A 85 6.48 -12.82 13.10
C LEU A 85 5.88 -13.49 14.34
N PRO A 86 6.62 -13.52 15.47
CA PRO A 86 6.09 -14.06 16.70
C PRO A 86 4.82 -13.34 17.15
N VAL A 87 3.93 -14.08 17.81
CA VAL A 87 2.67 -13.53 18.32
C VAL A 87 2.96 -12.37 19.26
N GLY A 88 2.29 -11.24 19.02
CA GLY A 88 2.45 -10.03 19.82
C GLY A 88 3.63 -9.14 19.40
N GLU A 89 4.40 -9.55 18.40
CA GLU A 89 5.59 -8.81 17.95
C GLU A 89 5.45 -8.26 16.53
N CYS A 90 4.21 -8.09 16.04
CA CYS A 90 4.01 -7.64 14.67
C CYS A 90 4.58 -6.23 14.41
N GLY A 91 4.37 -5.29 15.31
CA GLY A 91 4.83 -3.92 15.09
C GLY A 91 4.36 -3.38 13.74
N ASN A 92 5.32 -3.03 12.86
CA ASN A 92 5.03 -2.54 11.50
C ASN A 92 4.85 -3.68 10.49
N GLY A 93 4.91 -4.92 10.93
CA GLY A 93 4.77 -6.09 10.08
C GLY A 93 6.03 -6.44 9.30
N ASP A 94 5.95 -7.55 8.58
CA ASP A 94 6.99 -8.00 7.68
C ASP A 94 6.56 -7.60 6.26
N ARG A 95 7.27 -6.64 5.65
CA ARG A 95 6.90 -6.08 4.35
C ARG A 95 7.32 -6.98 3.21
N LEU A 96 6.43 -7.11 2.24
CA LEU A 96 6.69 -7.87 1.03
C LEU A 96 7.70 -7.13 0.16
N GLN A 97 8.76 -7.83 -0.25
CA GLN A 97 9.78 -7.29 -1.13
C GLN A 97 9.21 -7.06 -2.52
N VAL A 98 9.55 -5.93 -3.12
CA VAL A 98 9.13 -5.56 -4.47
C VAL A 98 10.28 -5.77 -5.44
N PHE A 99 9.97 -6.37 -6.60
CA PHE A 99 10.93 -6.60 -7.69
C PHE A 99 10.46 -5.86 -8.94
N ASP A 100 11.43 -5.36 -9.71
CA ASP A 100 11.13 -4.75 -11.01
C ASP A 100 10.95 -5.82 -12.10
N GLU A 101 10.73 -5.39 -13.34
CA GLU A 101 10.52 -6.31 -14.46
C GLU A 101 11.71 -7.20 -14.76
N GLN A 102 12.91 -6.79 -14.35
CA GLN A 102 14.13 -7.57 -14.51
C GLN A 102 14.40 -8.51 -13.34
N GLY A 103 13.51 -8.55 -12.34
CA GLY A 103 13.67 -9.37 -11.16
C GLY A 103 14.62 -8.81 -10.12
N THR A 104 14.98 -7.52 -10.21
CA THR A 104 15.85 -6.86 -9.25
C THR A 104 15.04 -6.28 -8.10
N ALA A 105 15.45 -6.55 -6.87
CA ALA A 105 14.79 -6.00 -5.69
C ALA A 105 14.94 -4.48 -5.66
N VAL A 106 13.80 -3.77 -5.53
CA VAL A 106 13.77 -2.30 -5.55
C VAL A 106 13.22 -1.69 -4.27
N GLY A 107 12.85 -2.51 -3.29
CA GLY A 107 12.38 -2.05 -2.00
C GLY A 107 11.12 -2.78 -1.55
N ASP A 108 10.38 -2.14 -0.66
CA ASP A 108 9.17 -2.73 -0.07
C ASP A 108 7.90 -1.89 -0.32
N MET A 109 7.99 -0.95 -1.25
CA MET A 109 6.86 -0.10 -1.66
C MET A 109 6.95 0.17 -3.15
N VAL A 110 5.80 0.34 -3.78
CA VAL A 110 5.69 0.66 -5.21
C VAL A 110 5.18 2.09 -5.34
N PRO A 111 5.92 2.99 -6.00
CA PRO A 111 5.38 4.31 -6.32
C PRO A 111 4.30 4.17 -7.39
N LEU A 112 3.13 4.74 -7.13
CA LEU A 112 1.99 4.67 -8.05
C LEU A 112 1.88 5.92 -8.91
N THR A 113 1.90 7.08 -8.27
CA THR A 113 1.69 8.35 -8.95
C THR A 113 2.11 9.50 -8.02
N THR A 114 2.08 10.70 -8.55
CA THR A 114 2.32 11.92 -7.76
C THR A 114 1.06 12.78 -7.77
N ILE A 115 0.92 13.61 -6.75
CA ILE A 115 -0.14 14.61 -6.65
C ILE A 115 0.47 15.96 -6.38
N GLN A 116 -0.23 17.03 -6.79
CA GLN A 116 0.15 18.41 -6.53
C GLN A 116 -0.77 19.00 -5.48
N VAL A 117 -0.19 19.53 -4.41
CA VAL A 117 -0.92 20.27 -3.38
C VAL A 117 -0.66 21.75 -3.63
N ARG A 118 -1.72 22.54 -3.65
CA ARG A 118 -1.69 23.97 -3.97
C ARG A 118 -1.95 24.87 -2.78
#